data_ea251dbdd076f92bc9221447da87e9eb
#
_entry.id   ea251dbdd076f92bc9221447da87e9eb
#
_cell.length_a   1.000
_cell.length_b   1.000
_cell.length_c   1.000
_cell.angle_alpha   90.00
_cell.angle_beta   90.00
_cell.angle_gamma   90.00
#
_symmetry.space_group_name_H-M   'P 1'
#
loop_
_entity.id
_entity.type
_entity.pdbx_description
1 polymer ?
#
loop_
_entity_poly.entity_id
_entity_poly.type
_entity_poly.pdbx_seq_one_letter_code
_entity_poly.pdbx_strand_id
1 'polypeptide(L)'
;MINVTTRINVILETAIAKPPTRNRWSRRAIARYLATQGLLGADKNTIAKWEVLLRVIKDYRLRIPKDAKGNYLSGYSLDAYQFYCICKLSYLMTQIRSDLNGCNYLPIIAQTLANPEIQKRYFSFESWQCELEDLAA
;
A
#
# COMPACT_ATOMS: atom_id res chain seq x y z
N MET A 1 -20.19 19.10 -0.90
CA MET A 1 -19.83 17.66 -0.77
C MET A 1 -18.47 17.44 -1.42
N ILE A 2 -17.52 16.86 -0.69
CA ILE A 2 -16.18 16.59 -1.24
C ILE A 2 -16.27 15.42 -2.20
N ASN A 3 -15.74 15.59 -3.41
CA ASN A 3 -15.66 14.53 -4.40
C ASN A 3 -14.75 13.40 -3.85
N VAL A 4 -15.12 12.15 -4.09
CA VAL A 4 -14.36 10.98 -3.64
C VAL A 4 -12.90 11.04 -4.12
N THR A 5 -12.67 11.44 -5.37
CA THR A 5 -11.32 11.57 -5.94
C THR A 5 -10.50 12.59 -5.14
N THR A 6 -11.07 13.74 -4.81
CA THR A 6 -10.41 14.77 -3.99
C THR A 6 -10.10 14.23 -2.61
N ARG A 7 -11.05 13.51 -2.00
CA ARG A 7 -10.87 12.91 -0.68
C ARG A 7 -9.74 11.89 -0.69
N ILE A 8 -9.66 11.05 -1.72
CA ILE A 8 -8.59 10.06 -1.86
C ILE A 8 -7.22 10.74 -1.93
N ASN A 9 -7.09 11.82 -2.70
CA ASN A 9 -5.83 12.56 -2.78
C ASN A 9 -5.43 13.12 -1.41
N VAL A 10 -6.36 13.70 -0.66
CA VAL A 10 -6.09 14.22 0.68
C VAL A 10 -5.63 13.10 1.61
N ILE A 11 -6.30 11.95 1.59
CA ILE A 11 -5.93 10.80 2.42
C ILE A 11 -4.51 10.35 2.10
N LEU A 12 -4.20 10.17 0.82
CA LEU A 12 -2.88 9.67 0.41
C LEU A 12 -1.76 10.67 0.71
N GLU A 13 -2.02 11.97 0.61
CA GLU A 13 -1.05 13.00 0.97
C GLU A 13 -0.76 13.05 2.47
N THR A 14 -1.75 12.77 3.30
CA THR A 14 -1.60 12.80 4.76
C THR A 14 -1.13 11.48 5.34
N ALA A 15 -1.13 10.41 4.56
CA ALA A 15 -0.69 9.08 5.00
C ALA A 15 0.83 9.08 5.19
N ILE A 16 1.27 9.27 6.42
CA ILE A 16 2.68 9.20 6.77
C ILE A 16 2.98 7.78 7.23
N ALA A 17 3.47 6.96 6.30
CA ALA A 17 4.07 5.70 6.68
C ALA A 17 5.51 6.03 7.09
N LYS A 18 5.89 5.82 8.34
CA LYS A 18 7.30 5.85 8.71
C LYS A 18 7.96 4.71 7.94
N PRO A 19 8.77 4.99 6.92
CA PRO A 19 9.33 3.90 6.12
C PRO A 19 10.28 3.08 6.97
N PRO A 20 10.10 1.76 7.02
CA PRO A 20 11.05 0.90 7.72
C PRO A 20 12.40 0.91 6.98
N THR A 21 13.47 0.83 7.74
CA THR A 21 14.82 0.83 7.16
C THR A 21 15.29 -0.55 6.71
N ARG A 22 14.71 -1.62 7.25
CA ARG A 22 15.11 -2.96 6.88
C ARG A 22 14.27 -3.51 5.73
N ASN A 23 14.86 -4.45 4.97
CA ASN A 23 14.26 -5.04 3.76
C ASN A 23 13.86 -6.48 3.99
N ARG A 24 13.38 -6.95 4.99
CA ARG A 24 12.91 -8.32 5.17
C ARG A 24 11.76 -8.34 6.15
N TRP A 25 10.57 -8.30 5.61
CA TRP A 25 9.36 -8.26 6.40
C TRP A 25 8.48 -9.45 6.07
N SER A 26 8.06 -10.19 7.10
CA SER A 26 6.99 -11.17 6.93
C SER A 26 5.64 -10.43 6.90
N ARG A 27 4.66 -11.06 6.28
CA ARG A 27 3.30 -10.52 6.27
C ARG A 27 2.74 -10.41 7.69
N ARG A 28 3.10 -11.35 8.55
CA ARG A 28 2.70 -11.31 9.97
C ARG A 28 3.28 -10.10 10.69
N ALA A 29 4.55 -9.77 10.45
CA ALA A 29 5.18 -8.60 11.04
C ALA A 29 4.53 -7.30 10.57
N ILE A 30 4.19 -7.21 9.29
CA ILE A 30 3.48 -6.07 8.73
C ILE A 30 2.09 -5.95 9.37
N ALA A 31 1.36 -7.06 9.48
CA ALA A 31 0.05 -7.07 10.11
C ALA A 31 0.10 -6.58 11.57
N ARG A 32 1.12 -7.00 12.32
CA ARG A 32 1.33 -6.51 13.69
C ARG A 32 1.57 -5.02 13.73
N TYR A 33 2.39 -4.51 12.82
CA TYR A 33 2.67 -3.07 12.72
C TYR A 33 1.37 -2.31 12.46
N LEU A 34 0.58 -2.74 11.48
CA LEU A 34 -0.69 -2.08 11.16
C LEU A 34 -1.65 -2.09 12.35
N ALA A 35 -1.70 -3.20 13.10
CA ALA A 35 -2.51 -3.28 14.30
C ALA A 35 -2.09 -2.25 15.36
N THR A 36 -0.79 -2.04 15.56
CA THR A 36 -0.29 -1.04 16.51
C THR A 36 -0.64 0.38 16.10
N GLN A 37 -0.85 0.62 14.81
CA GLN A 37 -1.23 1.93 14.27
C GLN A 37 -2.76 2.12 14.20
N GLY A 38 -3.54 1.13 14.63
CA GLY A 38 -5.01 1.19 14.53
C GLY A 38 -5.52 1.13 13.09
N LEU A 39 -4.75 0.57 12.17
CA LEU A 39 -5.09 0.48 10.76
C LEU A 39 -5.65 -0.90 10.41
N LEU A 40 -6.39 -0.97 9.28
CA LEU A 40 -6.85 -2.23 8.73
C LEU A 40 -5.67 -3.07 8.24
N GLY A 41 -5.89 -4.39 8.11
CA GLY A 41 -4.85 -5.29 7.60
C GLY A 41 -4.10 -6.05 8.69
N ALA A 42 -4.62 -6.09 9.91
CA ALA A 42 -4.01 -6.79 11.04
C ALA A 42 -4.01 -8.31 10.90
N ASP A 43 -4.13 -8.83 9.68
CA ASP A 43 -4.18 -10.26 9.37
C ASP A 43 -3.33 -10.52 8.13
N LYS A 44 -2.45 -11.53 8.20
CA LYS A 44 -1.59 -11.91 7.07
C LYS A 44 -2.38 -12.26 5.80
N ASN A 45 -3.58 -12.82 5.95
CA ASN A 45 -4.42 -13.18 4.80
C ASN A 45 -4.98 -11.93 4.10
N THR A 46 -5.32 -10.90 4.86
CA THR A 46 -5.72 -9.60 4.31
C THR A 46 -4.56 -8.95 3.57
N ILE A 47 -3.35 -8.98 4.14
CA ILE A 47 -2.15 -8.48 3.49
C ILE A 47 -1.93 -9.18 2.14
N ALA A 48 -2.07 -10.50 2.10
CA ALA A 48 -1.90 -11.27 0.86
C ALA A 48 -2.91 -10.85 -0.22
N LYS A 49 -4.15 -10.57 0.16
CA LYS A 49 -5.18 -10.06 -0.77
C LYS A 49 -4.82 -8.69 -1.29
N TRP A 50 -4.31 -7.82 -0.45
CA TRP A 50 -3.90 -6.46 -0.84
C TRP A 50 -2.71 -6.48 -1.78
N GLU A 51 -1.79 -7.43 -1.63
CA GLU A 51 -0.67 -7.58 -2.57
C GLU A 51 -1.16 -7.86 -3.99
N VAL A 52 -2.24 -8.61 -4.14
CA VAL A 52 -2.85 -8.85 -5.45
C VAL A 52 -3.36 -7.53 -6.05
N LEU A 53 -4.00 -6.69 -5.24
CA LEU A 53 -4.44 -5.35 -5.68
C LEU A 53 -3.25 -4.47 -6.09
N LEU A 54 -2.15 -4.52 -5.34
CA LEU A 54 -0.96 -3.71 -5.58
C LEU A 54 -0.20 -4.13 -6.86
N ARG A 55 -0.48 -5.31 -7.41
CA ARG A 55 0.16 -5.79 -8.65
C ARG A 55 -0.19 -4.92 -9.86
N VAL A 56 -1.23 -4.11 -9.82
CA VAL A 56 -1.55 -3.16 -10.88
C VAL A 56 -0.48 -2.07 -10.97
N ILE A 57 0.25 -1.83 -9.90
CA ILE A 57 1.31 -0.82 -9.83
C ILE A 57 2.60 -1.43 -10.39
N LYS A 58 3.12 -0.84 -11.47
CA LYS A 58 4.30 -1.34 -12.17
C LYS A 58 5.49 -1.52 -11.24
N ASP A 59 5.81 -0.50 -10.47
CA ASP A 59 6.98 -0.54 -9.57
C ASP A 59 6.84 -1.64 -8.51
N TYR A 60 5.63 -1.88 -8.01
CA TYR A 60 5.38 -2.97 -7.08
C TYR A 60 5.60 -4.33 -7.74
N ARG A 61 5.06 -4.52 -8.96
CA ARG A 61 5.23 -5.79 -9.70
C ARG A 61 6.69 -6.13 -9.93
N LEU A 62 7.52 -5.13 -10.21
CA LEU A 62 8.94 -5.34 -10.46
C LEU A 62 9.69 -5.85 -9.22
N ARG A 63 9.12 -5.70 -8.03
CA ARG A 63 9.71 -6.16 -6.79
C ARG A 63 9.29 -7.58 -6.40
N ILE A 64 8.32 -8.17 -7.10
CA ILE A 64 7.84 -9.51 -6.80
C ILE A 64 8.78 -10.52 -7.43
N PRO A 65 9.41 -11.44 -6.65
CA PRO A 65 10.26 -12.47 -7.22
C PRO A 65 9.49 -13.40 -8.14
N LYS A 66 10.14 -13.88 -9.19
CA LYS A 66 9.57 -14.83 -10.15
C LYS A 66 10.41 -16.08 -10.23
N ASP A 67 9.76 -17.22 -10.54
CA ASP A 67 10.47 -18.45 -10.82
C ASP A 67 11.04 -18.45 -12.24
N ALA A 68 11.73 -19.54 -12.63
CA ALA A 68 12.33 -19.67 -13.96
C ALA A 68 11.29 -19.62 -15.09
N LYS A 69 10.02 -19.90 -14.82
CA LYS A 69 8.92 -19.88 -15.78
C LYS A 69 8.22 -18.53 -15.87
N GLY A 70 8.65 -17.53 -15.07
CA GLY A 70 8.04 -16.22 -15.04
C GLY A 70 6.82 -16.09 -14.14
N ASN A 71 6.51 -17.10 -13.35
CA ASN A 71 5.39 -17.04 -12.38
C ASN A 71 5.84 -16.36 -11.11
N TYR A 72 4.94 -15.58 -10.50
CA TYR A 72 5.22 -14.95 -9.22
C TYR A 72 5.38 -15.99 -8.11
N LEU A 73 6.44 -15.84 -7.32
CA LEU A 73 6.66 -16.68 -6.15
C LEU A 73 5.69 -16.29 -5.02
N SER A 74 5.43 -17.25 -4.12
CA SER A 74 4.68 -17.00 -2.89
C SER A 74 5.61 -17.17 -1.68
N GLY A 75 5.22 -16.60 -0.54
CA GLY A 75 5.95 -16.78 0.70
C GLY A 75 7.28 -16.04 0.80
N TYR A 76 7.61 -15.18 -0.16
CA TYR A 76 8.83 -14.38 -0.11
C TYR A 76 8.74 -13.26 0.93
N SER A 77 9.90 -12.82 1.44
CA SER A 77 9.97 -11.67 2.34
C SER A 77 9.74 -10.37 1.56
N LEU A 78 9.01 -9.45 2.16
CA LEU A 78 8.72 -8.15 1.56
C LEU A 78 9.84 -7.15 1.88
N ASP A 79 10.15 -6.27 0.93
CA ASP A 79 11.13 -5.21 1.14
C ASP A 79 10.49 -3.95 1.74
N ALA A 80 11.32 -2.95 2.02
CA ALA A 80 10.86 -1.70 2.63
C ALA A 80 9.88 -0.93 1.73
N TYR A 81 10.09 -0.95 0.40
CA TYR A 81 9.19 -0.28 -0.54
C TYR A 81 7.82 -0.97 -0.57
N GLN A 82 7.81 -2.31 -0.59
CA GLN A 82 6.55 -3.07 -0.57
C GLN A 82 5.79 -2.81 0.73
N PHE A 83 6.50 -2.75 1.84
CA PHE A 83 5.91 -2.39 3.13
C PHE A 83 5.27 -1.00 3.07
N TYR A 84 6.00 -0.03 2.49
CA TYR A 84 5.49 1.33 2.31
C TYR A 84 4.17 1.34 1.52
N CYS A 85 4.10 0.61 0.41
CA CYS A 85 2.88 0.52 -0.39
C CYS A 85 1.71 -0.09 0.40
N ILE A 86 1.97 -1.13 1.17
CA ILE A 86 0.96 -1.78 1.99
C ILE A 86 0.43 -0.82 3.07
N CYS A 87 1.32 -0.08 3.73
CA CYS A 87 0.92 0.91 4.73
C CYS A 87 0.07 2.02 4.11
N LYS A 88 0.47 2.53 2.95
CA LYS A 88 -0.28 3.56 2.24
C LYS A 88 -1.68 3.06 1.88
N LEU A 89 -1.77 1.84 1.35
CA LEU A 89 -3.04 1.21 1.01
C LEU A 89 -3.89 0.97 2.26
N SER A 90 -3.29 0.50 3.35
CA SER A 90 -4.00 0.28 4.60
C SER A 90 -4.62 1.57 5.12
N TYR A 91 -3.86 2.66 5.11
CA TYR A 91 -4.36 3.96 5.53
C TYR A 91 -5.54 4.41 4.66
N LEU A 92 -5.41 4.27 3.34
CA LEU A 92 -6.48 4.60 2.41
C LEU A 92 -7.73 3.76 2.68
N MET A 93 -7.58 2.46 2.83
CA MET A 93 -8.69 1.55 3.12
C MET A 93 -9.41 1.90 4.42
N THR A 94 -8.65 2.20 5.46
CA THR A 94 -9.20 2.55 6.78
C THR A 94 -10.06 3.82 6.69
N GLN A 95 -9.56 4.85 6.02
CA GLN A 95 -10.26 6.13 5.92
C GLN A 95 -11.48 6.04 4.99
N ILE A 96 -11.34 5.40 3.84
CA ILE A 96 -12.46 5.26 2.90
C ILE A 96 -13.57 4.41 3.48
N ARG A 97 -13.25 3.32 4.17
CA ARG A 97 -14.25 2.50 4.85
C ARG A 97 -15.04 3.32 5.86
N SER A 98 -14.36 4.16 6.63
CA SER A 98 -15.00 5.06 7.58
C SER A 98 -15.90 6.09 6.89
N ASP A 99 -15.38 6.75 5.85
CA ASP A 99 -16.10 7.80 5.12
C ASP A 99 -17.37 7.27 4.45
N LEU A 100 -17.35 6.02 3.99
CA LEU A 100 -18.46 5.40 3.28
C LEU A 100 -19.36 4.56 4.19
N ASN A 101 -19.15 4.60 5.50
CA ASN A 101 -19.92 3.84 6.48
C ASN A 101 -20.01 2.35 6.16
N GLY A 102 -18.93 1.77 5.65
CA GLY A 102 -18.87 0.35 5.32
C GLY A 102 -19.53 -0.04 4.00
N CYS A 103 -20.02 0.90 3.21
CA CYS A 103 -20.48 0.60 1.85
C CYS A 103 -19.35 -0.01 1.02
N ASN A 104 -19.70 -0.72 -0.06
CA ASN A 104 -18.73 -1.40 -0.89
C ASN A 104 -17.73 -0.39 -1.51
N TYR A 105 -16.55 -0.32 -0.93
CA TYR A 105 -15.49 0.63 -1.33
C TYR A 105 -14.42 -0.02 -2.22
N LEU A 106 -14.40 -1.34 -2.36
CA LEU A 106 -13.37 -2.05 -3.12
C LEU A 106 -13.25 -1.62 -4.59
N PRO A 107 -14.37 -1.41 -5.33
CA PRO A 107 -14.26 -0.90 -6.70
C PRO A 107 -13.59 0.47 -6.77
N ILE A 108 -13.84 1.34 -5.79
CA ILE A 108 -13.22 2.66 -5.72
C ILE A 108 -11.70 2.52 -5.52
N ILE A 109 -11.29 1.62 -4.64
CA ILE A 109 -9.87 1.34 -4.39
C ILE A 109 -9.20 0.80 -5.67
N ALA A 110 -9.84 -0.15 -6.35
CA ALA A 110 -9.30 -0.73 -7.57
C ALA A 110 -9.10 0.34 -8.65
N GLN A 111 -10.06 1.22 -8.85
CA GLN A 111 -9.94 2.33 -9.79
C GLN A 111 -8.84 3.31 -9.39
N THR A 112 -8.71 3.59 -8.11
CA THR A 112 -7.67 4.48 -7.57
C THR A 112 -6.29 3.93 -7.88
N LEU A 113 -6.05 2.65 -7.58
CA LEU A 113 -4.75 2.03 -7.81
C LEU A 113 -4.42 1.88 -9.29
N ALA A 114 -5.43 1.81 -10.16
CA ALA A 114 -5.23 1.74 -11.61
C ALA A 114 -4.92 3.10 -12.23
N ASN A 115 -5.10 4.20 -11.51
CA ASN A 115 -4.88 5.55 -12.01
C ASN A 115 -3.37 5.84 -12.09
N PRO A 116 -2.80 6.14 -13.29
CA PRO A 116 -1.36 6.37 -13.42
C PRO A 116 -0.83 7.53 -12.59
N GLU A 117 -1.60 8.60 -12.42
CA GLU A 117 -1.20 9.74 -11.59
C GLU A 117 -1.07 9.36 -10.11
N ILE A 118 -2.02 8.58 -9.61
CA ILE A 118 -2.01 8.08 -8.23
C ILE A 118 -0.81 7.15 -8.03
N GLN A 119 -0.56 6.24 -8.98
CA GLN A 119 0.58 5.33 -8.91
C GLN A 119 1.90 6.10 -8.82
N LYS A 120 2.08 7.07 -9.71
CA LYS A 120 3.31 7.86 -9.78
C LYS A 120 3.51 8.69 -8.51
N ARG A 121 2.45 9.28 -8.01
CA ARG A 121 2.51 10.28 -6.94
C ARG A 121 2.65 9.65 -5.55
N TYR A 122 2.07 8.49 -5.31
CA TYR A 122 1.95 7.91 -3.97
C TYR A 122 2.46 6.48 -3.83
N PHE A 123 2.61 5.75 -4.91
CA PHE A 123 2.95 4.33 -4.89
C PHE A 123 4.17 3.97 -5.73
N SER A 124 4.89 4.95 -6.26
CA SER A 124 6.08 4.68 -7.06
C SER A 124 7.31 4.52 -6.16
N PHE A 125 8.33 3.86 -6.68
CA PHE A 125 9.63 3.80 -6.02
C PHE A 125 10.18 5.19 -5.75
N GLU A 126 10.01 6.11 -6.71
CA GLU A 126 10.43 7.51 -6.58
C GLU A 126 9.71 8.22 -5.43
N SER A 127 8.38 8.05 -5.31
CA SER A 127 7.61 8.68 -4.24
C SER A 127 8.05 8.16 -2.86
N TRP A 128 8.37 6.87 -2.77
CA TRP A 128 8.90 6.29 -1.55
C TRP A 128 10.24 6.89 -1.17
N GLN A 129 11.16 7.04 -2.15
CA GLN A 129 12.46 7.66 -1.90
C GLN A 129 12.33 9.11 -1.46
N CYS A 130 11.43 9.88 -2.08
CA CYS A 130 11.15 11.26 -1.67
C CYS A 130 10.66 11.36 -0.24
N GLU A 131 9.76 10.47 0.18
CA GLU A 131 9.30 10.43 1.58
C GLU A 131 10.44 10.09 2.55
N LEU A 132 11.33 9.18 2.17
CA LEU A 132 12.53 8.85 2.97
C LEU A 132 13.42 10.08 3.18
N GLU A 133 13.66 10.84 2.12
CA GLU A 133 14.48 12.05 2.18
C GLU A 133 13.84 13.11 3.06
N ASP A 134 12.54 13.32 2.94
CA ASP A 134 11.79 14.28 3.76
C ASP A 134 11.87 13.93 5.24
N LEU A 135 11.80 12.65 5.58
CA LEU A 135 11.90 12.20 6.97
C LEU A 135 13.33 12.28 7.53
N ALA A 136 14.34 12.22 6.67
CA ALA A 136 15.74 12.32 7.07
C ALA A 136 16.20 13.78 7.22
N ALA A 137 15.43 14.73 6.71
CA ALA A 137 15.82 16.15 6.71
C ALA A 137 15.62 16.82 8.09
#